data_456466acdeb25b052b1d40502828b131
#
_entry.id   456466acdeb25b052b1d40502828b131
#
_cell.length_a   1.000
_cell.length_b   1.000
_cell.length_c   1.000
_cell.angle_alpha   90.00
_cell.angle_beta   90.00
_cell.angle_gamma   90.00
#
_symmetry.space_group_name_H-M   'P 1'
#
loop_
_entity.id
_entity.type
_entity.pdbx_description
1 polymer ?
#
loop_
_entity_poly.entity_id
_entity_poly.type
_entity_poly.pdbx_seq_one_letter_code
_entity_poly.pdbx_strand_id
1 'polypeptide(L)'
;EKRWKNMLLFRKIDETRWFGRNSLESLSVTELNTKNNELSVWMDDRKVMAIDLALAFALTQKTIKDMWFVKIPVDCLQDKKLVLRQQDSKTCFEAMRSFHTNIKVPTLFELGSLAEIIHDLVEKPDVNCMYFSETVLKHHFYNRVKQDCIHIDFSDKDNQQKRNILREMEKKLGKIDFTQLKNVKV
;
A
#
# COMPACT_ATOMS: atom_id res chain seq x y z
N GLU A 1 -19.44 -8.95 12.17
CA GLU A 1 -19.47 -9.54 10.80
C GLU A 1 -19.93 -8.57 9.70
N LYS A 2 -20.81 -7.59 9.99
CA LYS A 2 -21.31 -6.64 8.96
C LYS A 2 -20.28 -5.58 8.50
N ARG A 3 -19.15 -5.39 9.20
CA ARG A 3 -18.20 -4.29 8.97
C ARG A 3 -17.37 -4.44 7.68
N TRP A 4 -17.20 -5.65 7.15
CA TRP A 4 -16.25 -5.96 6.07
C TRP A 4 -16.88 -6.23 4.71
N LYS A 5 -18.20 -6.23 4.60
CA LYS A 5 -18.93 -6.55 3.36
C LYS A 5 -18.63 -5.50 2.29
N ASN A 6 -18.26 -5.97 1.09
CA ASN A 6 -17.88 -5.15 -0.06
C ASN A 6 -16.59 -4.31 0.12
N MET A 7 -15.73 -4.63 1.10
CA MET A 7 -14.43 -3.97 1.22
C MET A 7 -13.41 -4.63 0.30
N LEU A 8 -12.47 -3.81 -0.16
CA LEU A 8 -11.30 -4.25 -0.92
C LEU A 8 -10.05 -4.10 -0.06
N LEU A 9 -9.12 -5.01 -0.23
CA LEU A 9 -7.79 -4.92 0.33
C LEU A 9 -6.80 -4.70 -0.80
N PHE A 10 -5.86 -3.82 -0.59
CA PHE A 10 -4.76 -3.55 -1.50
C PHE A 10 -3.51 -4.25 -1.01
N ARG A 11 -2.97 -5.13 -1.84
CA ARG A 11 -1.68 -5.78 -1.61
C ARG A 11 -0.72 -5.41 -2.73
N LYS A 12 0.44 -4.87 -2.36
CA LYS A 12 1.55 -4.67 -3.30
C LYS A 12 2.04 -6.03 -3.79
N ILE A 13 2.21 -6.16 -5.10
CA ILE A 13 2.72 -7.35 -5.76
C ILE A 13 3.97 -7.02 -6.60
N ASP A 14 4.80 -8.00 -6.85
CA ASP A 14 5.91 -7.90 -7.79
C ASP A 14 5.44 -8.32 -9.18
N GLU A 15 5.53 -7.39 -10.14
CA GLU A 15 5.06 -7.58 -11.51
C GLU A 15 5.71 -8.81 -12.16
N THR A 16 7.03 -8.93 -12.06
CA THR A 16 7.78 -9.98 -12.74
C THR A 16 7.45 -11.38 -12.22
N ARG A 17 7.05 -11.46 -10.96
CA ARG A 17 6.71 -12.71 -10.30
C ARG A 17 5.26 -13.11 -10.54
N TRP A 18 4.32 -12.19 -10.33
CA TRP A 18 2.89 -12.51 -10.42
C TRP A 18 2.36 -12.57 -11.85
N PHE A 19 2.88 -11.76 -12.78
CA PHE A 19 2.51 -11.85 -14.20
C PHE A 19 3.43 -12.77 -15.00
N GLY A 20 4.45 -13.36 -14.34
CA GLY A 20 5.34 -14.36 -14.91
C GLY A 20 4.76 -15.78 -14.85
N ARG A 21 5.50 -16.73 -15.42
CA ARG A 21 5.15 -18.16 -15.36
C ARG A 21 5.72 -18.85 -14.11
N ASN A 22 5.45 -18.30 -12.92
CA ASN A 22 5.89 -18.92 -11.67
C ASN A 22 4.83 -19.88 -11.13
N SER A 23 5.27 -20.96 -10.46
CA SER A 23 4.32 -21.84 -9.79
C SER A 23 3.73 -21.20 -8.54
N LEU A 24 2.52 -21.60 -8.15
CA LEU A 24 1.86 -21.13 -6.94
C LEU A 24 2.69 -21.38 -5.68
N GLU A 25 3.39 -22.52 -5.62
CA GLU A 25 4.27 -22.84 -4.49
C GLU A 25 5.43 -21.85 -4.39
N SER A 26 6.05 -21.51 -5.53
CA SER A 26 7.11 -20.50 -5.57
C SER A 26 6.60 -19.14 -5.14
N LEU A 27 5.44 -18.70 -5.64
CA LEU A 27 4.80 -17.43 -5.27
C LEU A 27 4.45 -17.38 -3.78
N SER A 28 3.90 -18.46 -3.23
CA SER A 28 3.56 -18.56 -1.80
C SER A 28 4.77 -18.31 -0.91
N VAL A 29 5.89 -18.94 -1.22
CA VAL A 29 7.11 -18.85 -0.39
C VAL A 29 7.86 -17.55 -0.59
N THR A 30 7.93 -17.03 -1.84
CA THR A 30 8.79 -15.89 -2.16
C THR A 30 8.10 -14.55 -2.02
N GLU A 31 6.81 -14.46 -2.41
CA GLU A 31 6.06 -13.20 -2.44
C GLU A 31 5.18 -12.97 -1.22
N LEU A 32 4.66 -14.05 -0.66
CA LEU A 32 3.81 -14.00 0.52
C LEU A 32 4.59 -14.34 1.79
N ASN A 33 5.93 -14.26 1.74
CA ASN A 33 6.77 -14.46 2.91
C ASN A 33 6.32 -13.50 4.02
N THR A 34 5.78 -14.09 5.08
CA THR A 34 5.15 -13.36 6.17
C THR A 34 6.10 -13.25 7.35
N LYS A 35 6.16 -12.06 7.92
CA LYS A 35 6.79 -11.88 9.23
C LYS A 35 5.73 -12.14 10.30
N ASN A 36 5.98 -13.05 11.23
CA ASN A 36 5.05 -13.42 12.30
C ASN A 36 3.71 -14.01 11.79
N ASN A 37 3.71 -14.72 10.66
CA ASN A 37 2.52 -15.31 10.06
C ASN A 37 1.41 -14.28 9.73
N GLU A 38 1.81 -13.07 9.40
CA GLU A 38 0.90 -11.98 9.04
C GLU A 38 1.33 -11.31 7.73
N LEU A 39 0.41 -11.15 6.80
CA LEU A 39 0.61 -10.44 5.55
C LEU A 39 -0.02 -9.05 5.60
N SER A 40 0.79 -8.04 5.41
CA SER A 40 0.39 -6.64 5.42
C SER A 40 -0.43 -6.27 4.18
N VAL A 41 -1.58 -5.65 4.38
CA VAL A 41 -2.48 -5.14 3.35
C VAL A 41 -3.09 -3.80 3.77
N TRP A 42 -3.68 -3.08 2.82
CA TRP A 42 -4.34 -1.81 3.06
C TRP A 42 -5.82 -1.91 2.72
N MET A 43 -6.68 -1.41 3.59
CA MET A 43 -8.13 -1.46 3.39
C MET A 43 -8.60 -0.27 2.56
N ASP A 44 -9.46 -0.53 1.58
CA ASP A 44 -10.24 0.47 0.89
C ASP A 44 -11.70 0.38 1.36
N ASP A 45 -12.13 1.35 2.13
CA ASP A 45 -13.53 1.50 2.56
C ASP A 45 -14.35 2.38 1.60
N ARG A 46 -13.80 2.65 0.39
CA ARG A 46 -14.36 3.54 -0.65
C ARG A 46 -14.42 5.03 -0.26
N LYS A 47 -13.84 5.43 0.87
CA LYS A 47 -13.77 6.82 1.32
C LYS A 47 -12.42 7.46 1.02
N VAL A 48 -11.42 6.65 0.74
CA VAL A 48 -10.07 7.11 0.42
C VAL A 48 -9.73 6.81 -1.03
N MET A 49 -8.84 7.62 -1.59
CA MET A 49 -8.36 7.36 -2.95
C MET A 49 -7.33 6.23 -2.94
N ALA A 50 -7.41 5.31 -3.90
CA ALA A 50 -6.44 4.22 -4.05
C ALA A 50 -4.98 4.71 -4.12
N ILE A 51 -4.74 5.89 -4.72
CA ILE A 51 -3.41 6.50 -4.75
C ILE A 51 -2.91 6.94 -3.37
N ASP A 52 -3.79 7.31 -2.43
CA ASP A 52 -3.41 7.61 -1.05
C ASP A 52 -2.96 6.35 -0.32
N LEU A 53 -3.63 5.22 -0.54
CA LEU A 53 -3.22 3.93 0.01
C LEU A 53 -1.88 3.48 -0.57
N ALA A 54 -1.69 3.62 -1.89
CA ALA A 54 -0.44 3.30 -2.57
C ALA A 54 0.71 4.20 -2.05
N LEU A 55 0.46 5.50 -1.88
CA LEU A 55 1.42 6.43 -1.32
C LEU A 55 1.75 6.08 0.13
N ALA A 56 0.74 5.79 0.96
CA ALA A 56 0.96 5.41 2.36
C ALA A 56 1.86 4.17 2.47
N PHE A 57 1.66 3.17 1.60
CA PHE A 57 2.56 2.02 1.50
C PHE A 57 3.97 2.45 1.04
N ALA A 58 4.07 3.24 -0.04
CA ALA A 58 5.35 3.70 -0.58
C ALA A 58 6.18 4.43 0.47
N LEU A 59 5.55 5.20 1.34
CA LEU A 59 6.19 5.94 2.43
C LEU A 59 6.70 5.06 3.58
N THR A 60 6.27 3.79 3.66
CA THR A 60 6.88 2.80 4.56
C THR A 60 8.16 2.21 4.00
N GLN A 61 8.43 2.41 2.70
CA GLN A 61 9.63 1.92 2.02
C GLN A 61 10.76 2.97 2.06
N LYS A 62 11.98 2.52 1.82
CA LYS A 62 13.14 3.44 1.70
C LYS A 62 13.04 4.34 0.47
N THR A 63 12.44 3.83 -0.61
CA THR A 63 12.32 4.54 -1.91
C THR A 63 10.90 4.46 -2.44
N ILE A 64 10.44 5.53 -3.07
CA ILE A 64 9.23 5.51 -3.90
C ILE A 64 9.63 4.96 -5.27
N LYS A 65 8.95 3.91 -5.72
CA LYS A 65 9.18 3.25 -7.02
C LYS A 65 7.84 2.94 -7.67
N ASP A 66 7.89 2.47 -8.92
CA ASP A 66 6.75 1.86 -9.58
C ASP A 66 6.17 0.73 -8.74
N MET A 67 4.85 0.66 -8.66
CA MET A 67 4.17 -0.32 -7.81
C MET A 67 2.91 -0.85 -8.47
N TRP A 68 2.77 -2.16 -8.42
CA TRP A 68 1.53 -2.85 -8.70
C TRP A 68 0.83 -3.26 -7.43
N PHE A 69 -0.48 -3.12 -7.41
CA PHE A 69 -1.34 -3.58 -6.33
C PHE A 69 -2.44 -4.47 -6.88
N VAL A 70 -2.70 -5.59 -6.21
CA VAL A 70 -3.89 -6.39 -6.43
C VAL A 70 -4.98 -5.96 -5.46
N LYS A 71 -6.21 -5.89 -5.95
CA LYS A 71 -7.43 -5.63 -5.18
C LYS A 71 -8.04 -6.96 -4.76
N ILE A 72 -8.01 -7.27 -3.48
CA ILE A 72 -8.53 -8.52 -2.91
C ILE A 72 -9.88 -8.22 -2.26
N PRO A 73 -11.01 -8.74 -2.78
CA PRO A 73 -12.28 -8.67 -2.09
C PRO A 73 -12.21 -9.40 -0.75
N VAL A 74 -12.69 -8.79 0.33
CA VAL A 74 -12.67 -9.42 1.65
C VAL A 74 -13.50 -10.71 1.67
N ASP A 75 -14.55 -10.78 0.89
CA ASP A 75 -15.40 -11.98 0.78
C ASP A 75 -14.59 -13.22 0.34
N CYS A 76 -13.62 -13.06 -0.59
CA CYS A 76 -12.73 -14.17 -0.99
C CYS A 76 -11.89 -14.72 0.18
N LEU A 77 -11.52 -13.86 1.15
CA LEU A 77 -10.78 -14.31 2.33
C LEU A 77 -11.69 -15.10 3.30
N GLN A 78 -12.93 -14.66 3.43
CA GLN A 78 -13.92 -15.31 4.31
C GLN A 78 -14.23 -16.73 3.82
N ASP A 79 -14.37 -16.94 2.52
CA ASP A 79 -14.59 -18.25 1.90
C ASP A 79 -13.46 -19.23 2.21
N LYS A 80 -12.22 -18.74 2.34
CA LYS A 80 -11.03 -19.53 2.74
C LYS A 80 -10.74 -19.48 4.25
N LYS A 81 -11.64 -18.90 5.06
CA LYS A 81 -11.49 -18.73 6.54
C LYS A 81 -10.27 -17.95 6.97
N LEU A 82 -9.74 -17.09 6.10
CA LEU A 82 -8.63 -16.21 6.42
C LEU A 82 -9.12 -15.03 7.29
N VAL A 83 -8.36 -14.67 8.30
CA VAL A 83 -8.75 -13.70 9.32
C VAL A 83 -7.98 -12.40 9.16
N LEU A 84 -8.68 -11.27 9.24
CA LEU A 84 -8.09 -9.93 9.28
C LEU A 84 -7.80 -9.52 10.72
N ARG A 85 -6.63 -8.89 10.92
CA ARG A 85 -6.24 -8.28 12.19
C ARG A 85 -5.90 -6.81 11.96
N GLN A 86 -6.69 -5.91 12.54
CA GLN A 86 -6.41 -4.48 12.51
C GLN A 86 -5.06 -4.18 13.16
N GLN A 87 -4.23 -3.42 12.46
CA GLN A 87 -2.95 -2.96 12.97
C GLN A 87 -2.57 -1.65 12.27
N ASP A 88 -2.29 -0.60 13.04
CA ASP A 88 -1.88 0.68 12.47
C ASP A 88 -0.52 0.59 11.79
N SER A 89 -0.39 1.29 10.68
CA SER A 89 0.87 1.43 9.96
C SER A 89 1.81 2.43 10.62
N LYS A 90 3.10 2.27 10.36
CA LYS A 90 4.15 3.24 10.69
C LYS A 90 4.37 4.31 9.61
N THR A 91 3.45 4.43 8.65
CA THR A 91 3.55 5.46 7.61
C THR A 91 3.54 6.86 8.22
N CYS A 92 4.30 7.79 7.62
CA CYS A 92 4.23 9.21 7.98
C CYS A 92 2.97 9.91 7.45
N PHE A 93 2.14 9.23 6.67
CA PHE A 93 0.83 9.70 6.25
C PHE A 93 -0.21 9.31 7.30
N GLU A 94 -0.37 10.15 8.33
CA GLU A 94 -1.14 9.81 9.54
C GLU A 94 -2.58 9.40 9.26
N ALA A 95 -3.28 10.14 8.40
CA ALA A 95 -4.66 9.83 8.03
C ALA A 95 -4.84 8.42 7.44
N MET A 96 -3.76 7.82 6.93
CA MET A 96 -3.79 6.48 6.33
C MET A 96 -3.40 5.36 7.31
N ARG A 97 -2.92 5.65 8.51
CA ARG A 97 -2.43 4.63 9.46
C ARG A 97 -3.48 3.57 9.80
N SER A 98 -4.71 4.00 10.03
CA SER A 98 -5.82 3.13 10.41
C SER A 98 -6.37 2.26 9.27
N PHE A 99 -5.97 2.54 8.02
CA PHE A 99 -6.34 1.71 6.86
C PHE A 99 -5.41 0.51 6.66
N HIS A 100 -4.35 0.39 7.43
CA HIS A 100 -3.50 -0.77 7.41
C HIS A 100 -4.10 -1.91 8.23
N THR A 101 -3.99 -3.13 7.71
CA THR A 101 -4.40 -4.36 8.40
C THR A 101 -3.51 -5.52 7.99
N ASN A 102 -3.60 -6.63 8.70
CA ASN A 102 -2.88 -7.85 8.36
C ASN A 102 -3.85 -8.99 8.09
N ILE A 103 -3.53 -9.81 7.09
CA ILE A 103 -4.15 -11.13 6.91
C ILE A 103 -3.34 -12.13 7.71
N LYS A 104 -3.97 -12.87 8.62
CA LYS A 104 -3.32 -13.96 9.35
C LYS A 104 -3.21 -15.19 8.46
N VAL A 105 -2.00 -15.72 8.36
CA VAL A 105 -1.65 -16.92 7.57
C VAL A 105 -0.80 -17.87 8.42
N PRO A 106 -1.42 -18.48 9.47
CA PRO A 106 -0.68 -19.23 10.48
C PRO A 106 -0.01 -20.49 9.97
N THR A 107 -0.46 -21.04 8.85
CA THR A 107 0.08 -22.26 8.27
C THR A 107 0.38 -22.09 6.78
N LEU A 108 1.12 -23.07 6.20
CA LEU A 108 1.36 -23.13 4.75
C LEU A 108 0.07 -23.35 3.95
N PHE A 109 -0.94 -23.95 4.55
CA PHE A 109 -2.23 -24.13 3.89
C PHE A 109 -2.95 -22.79 3.65
N GLU A 110 -3.04 -21.93 4.67
CA GLU A 110 -3.62 -20.59 4.51
C GLU A 110 -2.78 -19.73 3.57
N LEU A 111 -1.46 -19.88 3.61
CA LEU A 111 -0.56 -19.19 2.69
C LEU A 111 -0.81 -19.60 1.23
N GLY A 112 -0.96 -20.91 0.97
CA GLY A 112 -1.33 -21.47 -0.33
C GLY A 112 -2.69 -20.94 -0.80
N SER A 113 -3.70 -20.98 0.08
CA SER A 113 -5.04 -20.46 -0.23
C SER A 113 -5.03 -18.97 -0.57
N LEU A 114 -4.21 -18.18 0.10
CA LEU A 114 -4.05 -16.76 -0.23
C LEU A 114 -3.33 -16.56 -1.58
N ALA A 115 -2.33 -17.39 -1.88
CA ALA A 115 -1.65 -17.37 -3.17
C ALA A 115 -2.61 -17.69 -4.32
N GLU A 116 -3.49 -18.70 -4.16
CA GLU A 116 -4.54 -19.03 -5.13
C GLU A 116 -5.45 -17.82 -5.38
N ILE A 117 -5.97 -17.17 -4.32
CA ILE A 117 -6.82 -15.99 -4.45
C ILE A 117 -6.12 -14.90 -5.26
N ILE A 118 -4.87 -14.58 -4.92
CA ILE A 118 -4.13 -13.52 -5.60
C ILE A 118 -3.86 -13.92 -7.06
N HIS A 119 -3.49 -15.17 -7.32
CA HIS A 119 -3.23 -15.69 -8.67
C HIS A 119 -4.47 -15.55 -9.55
N ASP A 120 -5.63 -15.99 -9.09
CA ASP A 120 -6.89 -15.89 -9.85
C ASP A 120 -7.27 -14.41 -10.14
N LEU A 121 -6.96 -13.51 -9.22
CA LEU A 121 -7.20 -12.08 -9.40
C LEU A 121 -6.25 -11.45 -10.44
N VAL A 122 -4.99 -11.83 -10.45
CA VAL A 122 -4.00 -11.28 -11.39
C VAL A 122 -4.12 -11.84 -12.80
N GLU A 123 -4.87 -12.92 -13.02
CA GLU A 123 -5.25 -13.37 -14.36
C GLU A 123 -6.10 -12.35 -15.13
N LYS A 124 -6.75 -11.42 -14.41
CA LYS A 124 -7.52 -10.32 -14.99
C LYS A 124 -7.00 -8.98 -14.46
N PRO A 125 -5.77 -8.58 -14.85
CA PRO A 125 -5.09 -7.45 -14.25
C PRO A 125 -5.82 -6.12 -14.50
N ASP A 126 -6.44 -5.93 -15.66
CA ASP A 126 -7.19 -4.70 -15.99
C ASP A 126 -8.36 -4.42 -15.02
N VAL A 127 -8.90 -5.47 -14.41
CA VAL A 127 -10.03 -5.37 -13.47
C VAL A 127 -9.52 -5.33 -12.03
N ASN A 128 -8.61 -6.23 -11.69
CA ASN A 128 -8.25 -6.54 -10.32
C ASN A 128 -6.92 -5.93 -9.87
N CYS A 129 -6.13 -5.34 -10.78
CA CYS A 129 -4.88 -4.74 -10.42
C CYS A 129 -4.88 -3.23 -10.67
N MET A 130 -3.94 -2.54 -10.03
CA MET A 130 -3.69 -1.12 -10.22
C MET A 130 -2.19 -0.88 -10.27
N TYR A 131 -1.77 -0.07 -11.23
CA TYR A 131 -0.39 0.37 -11.37
C TYR A 131 -0.26 1.84 -11.03
N PHE A 132 0.75 2.17 -10.25
CA PHE A 132 1.14 3.54 -9.95
C PHE A 132 2.62 3.72 -10.29
N SER A 133 2.91 4.60 -11.24
CA SER A 133 4.29 4.92 -11.57
C SER A 133 4.95 5.72 -10.47
N GLU A 134 6.27 5.60 -10.36
CA GLU A 134 7.11 6.39 -9.46
C GLU A 134 6.84 7.90 -9.60
N THR A 135 6.70 8.37 -10.84
CA THR A 135 6.43 9.78 -11.15
C THR A 135 5.10 10.23 -10.56
N VAL A 136 4.03 9.44 -10.73
CA VAL A 136 2.70 9.75 -10.21
C VAL A 136 2.72 9.77 -8.68
N LEU A 137 3.36 8.79 -8.05
CA LEU A 137 3.47 8.71 -6.59
C LEU A 137 4.29 9.87 -6.00
N LYS A 138 5.41 10.26 -6.64
CA LYS A 138 6.22 11.41 -6.22
C LYS A 138 5.43 12.72 -6.33
N HIS A 139 4.68 12.89 -7.41
CA HIS A 139 3.81 14.06 -7.60
C HIS A 139 2.72 14.13 -6.53
N HIS A 140 2.08 12.99 -6.27
CA HIS A 140 1.03 12.91 -5.26
C HIS A 140 1.59 13.15 -3.85
N PHE A 141 2.78 12.61 -3.55
CA PHE A 141 3.50 12.87 -2.31
C PHE A 141 3.77 14.37 -2.10
N TYR A 142 4.30 15.05 -3.12
CA TYR A 142 4.53 16.48 -3.07
C TYR A 142 3.24 17.27 -2.76
N ASN A 143 2.15 16.94 -3.46
CA ASN A 143 0.87 17.59 -3.25
C ASN A 143 0.32 17.36 -1.84
N ARG A 144 0.44 16.14 -1.29
CA ARG A 144 -0.02 15.82 0.06
C ARG A 144 0.82 16.51 1.14
N VAL A 145 2.12 16.67 0.93
CA VAL A 145 2.97 17.49 1.81
C VAL A 145 2.57 18.97 1.72
N LYS A 146 2.35 19.49 0.51
CA LYS A 146 1.89 20.87 0.31
C LYS A 146 0.52 21.15 0.96
N GLN A 147 -0.34 20.14 1.05
CA GLN A 147 -1.65 20.22 1.73
C GLN A 147 -1.57 19.96 3.24
N ASP A 148 -0.37 19.85 3.81
CA ASP A 148 -0.13 19.53 5.24
C ASP A 148 -0.74 18.20 5.70
N CYS A 149 -0.94 17.27 4.76
CA CYS A 149 -1.48 15.94 5.06
C CYS A 149 -0.39 14.95 5.51
N ILE A 150 0.89 15.25 5.22
CA ILE A 150 2.03 14.38 5.52
C ILE A 150 3.09 15.19 6.23
N HIS A 151 3.41 14.78 7.45
CA HIS A 151 4.48 15.37 8.25
C HIS A 151 5.72 14.49 8.23
N ILE A 152 6.86 15.07 7.86
CA ILE A 152 8.14 14.36 7.80
C ILE A 152 9.12 15.01 8.76
N ASP A 153 9.64 14.23 9.68
CA ASP A 153 10.81 14.63 10.46
C ASP A 153 12.06 14.54 9.59
N PHE A 154 12.54 15.69 9.14
CA PHE A 154 13.73 15.79 8.31
C PHE A 154 15.04 15.70 9.10
N SER A 155 15.00 15.63 10.41
CA SER A 155 16.17 15.33 11.24
C SER A 155 16.54 13.85 11.18
N ASP A 156 15.56 12.99 10.87
CA ASP A 156 15.74 11.56 10.73
C ASP A 156 16.46 11.22 9.41
N LYS A 157 17.59 10.49 9.52
CA LYS A 157 18.40 10.04 8.37
C LYS A 157 17.63 9.13 7.43
N ASP A 158 16.68 8.35 7.93
CA ASP A 158 15.85 7.44 7.12
C ASP A 158 14.90 8.19 6.19
N ASN A 159 14.65 9.48 6.46
CA ASN A 159 13.83 10.33 5.62
C ASN A 159 14.62 11.13 4.55
N GLN A 160 15.93 10.91 4.43
CA GLN A 160 16.77 11.65 3.48
C GLN A 160 16.30 11.53 2.02
N GLN A 161 15.85 10.35 1.61
CA GLN A 161 15.33 10.17 0.26
C GLN A 161 14.00 10.92 0.03
N LYS A 162 13.09 10.90 1.00
CA LYS A 162 11.85 11.68 0.94
C LYS A 162 12.14 13.18 0.80
N ARG A 163 13.15 13.66 1.54
CA ARG A 163 13.63 15.03 1.42
C ARG A 163 14.16 15.37 0.02
N ASN A 164 14.92 14.46 -0.57
CA ASN A 164 15.46 14.65 -1.92
C ASN A 164 14.35 14.70 -2.97
N ILE A 165 13.34 13.82 -2.86
CA ILE A 165 12.16 13.82 -3.73
C ILE A 165 11.43 15.18 -3.63
N LEU A 166 11.19 15.68 -2.43
CA LEU A 166 10.52 16.98 -2.26
C LEU A 166 11.31 18.11 -2.89
N ARG A 167 12.63 18.14 -2.71
CA ARG A 167 13.49 19.16 -3.34
C ARG A 167 13.48 19.08 -4.87
N GLU A 168 13.47 17.86 -5.42
CA GLU A 168 13.36 17.65 -6.88
C GLU A 168 12.02 18.17 -7.41
N MET A 169 10.94 17.81 -6.74
CA MET A 169 9.59 18.25 -7.13
C MET A 169 9.41 19.74 -6.96
N GLU A 170 9.97 20.32 -5.91
CA GLU A 170 9.97 21.77 -5.68
C GLU A 170 10.65 22.55 -6.81
N LYS A 171 11.77 22.05 -7.32
CA LYS A 171 12.45 22.64 -8.49
C LYS A 171 11.61 22.58 -9.76
N LYS A 172 10.84 21.51 -9.94
CA LYS A 172 10.00 21.29 -11.12
C LYS A 172 8.66 22.03 -11.07
N LEU A 173 8.05 22.14 -9.88
CA LEU A 173 6.66 22.58 -9.68
C LEU A 173 6.53 23.90 -8.89
N GLY A 174 7.62 24.44 -8.38
CA GLY A 174 7.66 25.61 -7.50
C GLY A 174 7.81 25.25 -6.03
N LYS A 175 8.20 26.27 -5.23
CA LYS A 175 8.53 26.09 -3.81
C LYS A 175 7.31 25.76 -2.96
N ILE A 176 7.49 24.84 -2.01
CA ILE A 176 6.52 24.57 -0.95
C ILE A 176 6.66 25.69 0.09
N ASP A 177 5.60 26.46 0.28
CA ASP A 177 5.53 27.43 1.37
C ASP A 177 4.93 26.79 2.62
N PHE A 178 5.79 26.30 3.50
CA PHE A 178 5.37 25.65 4.75
C PHE A 178 4.78 26.66 5.76
N THR A 179 4.95 27.96 5.57
CA THR A 179 4.42 28.96 6.50
C THR A 179 2.92 29.18 6.33
N GLN A 180 2.40 28.99 5.13
CA GLN A 180 0.97 29.09 4.83
C GLN A 180 0.16 27.86 5.29
N LEU A 181 0.82 26.71 5.51
CA LEU A 181 0.15 25.46 5.87
C LEU A 181 -0.26 25.36 7.34
N LYS A 182 0.28 26.22 8.22
CA LYS A 182 -0.04 26.21 9.66
C LYS A 182 -1.46 26.71 9.99
N ASN A 183 -2.17 27.30 9.05
CA ASN A 183 -3.45 27.97 9.29
C ASN A 183 -4.67 27.25 8.69
N VAL A 184 -4.52 26.09 8.06
CA VAL A 184 -5.66 25.32 7.58
C VAL A 184 -6.04 24.31 8.67
N LYS A 185 -6.93 24.73 9.57
CA LYS A 185 -7.68 23.78 10.42
C LYS A 185 -8.67 23.04 9.53
N VAL A 186 -8.55 21.70 9.49
CA VAL A 186 -9.59 20.79 9.00
C VAL A 186 -10.65 20.63 10.07
#